data_eab087988cf512bf4540413eda6009e7
#
_entry.id   eab087988cf512bf4540413eda6009e7
#
_cell.length_a   1.000
_cell.length_b   1.000
_cell.length_c   1.000
_cell.angle_alpha   90.00
_cell.angle_beta   90.00
_cell.angle_gamma   90.00
#
_symmetry.space_group_name_H-M   'P 1'
#
loop_
_entity.id
_entity.type
_entity.pdbx_description
1 polymer ?
#
loop_
_entity_poly.entity_id
_entity_poly.type
_entity_poly.pdbx_seq_one_letter_code
_entity_poly.pdbx_strand_id
1 'polypeptide(L)'
;MITKVMNQKDWEKGKQTGEIIEDSLREEGFIHCSSLEQSTEVAKKYFSNEAEVVLLVIEPDLVKAEIKYEVASNGQKYPHIYGVLNVDAVVNVIAFRKENGAFVLPATLDYK
;
A
#
# COMPACT_ATOMS: atom_id res chain seq x y z
N MET A 1 -1.11 -11.88 -2.76
CA MET A 1 -0.51 -10.71 -2.07
C MET A 1 -1.24 -9.44 -2.42
N ILE A 2 -1.34 -8.54 -1.49
CA ILE A 2 -1.82 -7.18 -1.75
C ILE A 2 -0.68 -6.22 -1.48
N THR A 3 -0.81 -5.00 -1.97
CA THR A 3 0.24 -3.99 -1.82
C THR A 3 -0.34 -2.71 -1.24
N LYS A 4 0.54 -1.91 -0.67
CA LYS A 4 0.19 -0.57 -0.21
C LYS A 4 1.32 0.38 -0.55
N VAL A 5 0.97 1.47 -1.21
CA VAL A 5 1.91 2.55 -1.52
C VAL A 5 1.84 3.54 -0.37
N MET A 6 2.99 3.96 0.15
CA MET A 6 3.03 5.00 1.18
C MET A 6 4.37 5.72 1.15
N ASN A 7 4.43 6.89 1.76
CA ASN A 7 5.70 7.60 1.81
C ASN A 7 6.61 6.96 2.85
N GLN A 8 7.92 7.17 2.67
CA GLN A 8 8.94 6.57 3.52
C GLN A 8 8.76 6.96 4.99
N LYS A 9 8.40 8.21 5.23
CA LYS A 9 8.27 8.74 6.59
C LYS A 9 7.16 8.03 7.37
N ASP A 10 6.02 7.82 6.74
CA ASP A 10 4.91 7.13 7.38
C ASP A 10 5.23 5.66 7.62
N TRP A 11 5.97 5.04 6.72
CA TRP A 11 6.42 3.66 6.92
C TRP A 11 7.36 3.55 8.11
N GLU A 12 8.32 4.50 8.23
CA GLU A 12 9.23 4.50 9.36
C GLU A 12 8.48 4.63 10.69
N LYS A 13 7.44 5.46 10.72
CA LYS A 13 6.60 5.61 11.89
C LYS A 13 5.86 4.30 12.22
N GLY A 14 5.31 3.65 11.19
CA GLY A 14 4.62 2.38 11.37
C GLY A 14 5.51 1.29 11.94
N LYS A 15 6.77 1.24 11.50
CA LYS A 15 7.74 0.28 12.04
C LYS A 15 7.98 0.50 13.53
N GLN A 16 8.00 1.75 13.97
CA GLN A 16 8.24 2.07 15.38
C GLN A 16 7.07 1.66 16.26
N THR A 17 5.85 1.81 15.78
CA THR A 17 4.65 1.53 16.58
C THR A 17 4.14 0.10 16.41
N GLY A 18 4.53 -0.57 15.33
CA GLY A 18 4.03 -1.90 15.00
C GLY A 18 2.71 -1.88 14.25
N GLU A 19 2.15 -0.71 13.98
CA GLU A 19 0.86 -0.56 13.35
C GLU A 19 0.86 0.57 12.32
N ILE A 20 0.16 0.35 11.23
CA ILE A 20 -0.04 1.38 10.21
C ILE A 20 -1.48 1.85 10.31
N ILE A 21 -1.64 3.15 10.50
CA ILE A 21 -2.93 3.82 10.60
C ILE A 21 -2.90 4.99 9.63
N GLU A 22 -3.90 5.10 8.77
CA GLU A 22 -4.01 6.26 7.89
C GLU A 22 -5.33 6.96 8.12
N ASP A 23 -5.44 8.21 7.66
CA ASP A 23 -6.60 9.03 7.91
C ASP A 23 -7.90 8.41 7.40
N SER A 24 -7.83 7.66 6.31
CA SER A 24 -9.00 7.01 5.73
C SER A 24 -9.65 6.01 6.69
N LEU A 25 -8.87 5.43 7.60
CA LEU A 25 -9.44 4.51 8.58
C LEU A 25 -10.44 5.22 9.49
N ARG A 26 -10.11 6.45 9.89
CA ARG A 26 -11.01 7.25 10.71
C ARG A 26 -12.16 7.84 9.89
N GLU A 27 -11.87 8.30 8.69
CA GLU A 27 -12.83 9.02 7.86
C GLU A 27 -13.78 8.10 7.10
N GLU A 28 -13.28 6.95 6.66
CA GLU A 28 -14.02 6.03 5.81
C GLU A 28 -14.20 4.64 6.42
N GLY A 29 -13.45 4.33 7.47
CA GLY A 29 -13.52 3.05 8.16
C GLY A 29 -12.57 1.98 7.63
N PHE A 30 -11.70 2.30 6.67
CA PHE A 30 -10.78 1.32 6.11
C PHE A 30 -9.52 1.97 5.57
N ILE A 31 -8.48 1.15 5.42
CA ILE A 31 -7.20 1.52 4.83
C ILE A 31 -7.22 1.08 3.36
N HIS A 32 -6.79 1.97 2.46
CA HIS A 32 -6.74 1.70 1.02
C HIS A 32 -5.49 0.88 0.68
N CYS A 33 -5.69 -0.21 -0.04
CA CYS A 33 -4.61 -1.02 -0.60
C CYS A 33 -4.87 -1.24 -2.09
N SER A 34 -3.96 -1.97 -2.75
CA SER A 34 -4.09 -2.24 -4.18
C SER A 34 -3.46 -3.60 -4.49
N SER A 35 -3.69 -4.10 -5.71
CA SER A 35 -2.89 -5.18 -6.26
C SER A 35 -1.56 -4.62 -6.73
N LEU A 36 -0.60 -5.50 -7.03
CA LEU A 36 0.68 -5.04 -7.57
C LEU A 36 0.47 -4.30 -8.89
N GLU A 37 -0.40 -4.83 -9.75
CA GLU A 37 -0.68 -4.25 -11.05
C GLU A 37 -1.29 -2.85 -10.94
N GLN A 38 -2.04 -2.58 -9.88
CA GLN A 38 -2.66 -1.28 -9.65
C GLN A 38 -1.71 -0.28 -8.98
N SER A 39 -0.60 -0.75 -8.41
CA SER A 39 0.23 0.07 -7.53
C SER A 39 0.85 1.28 -8.23
N THR A 40 1.28 1.15 -9.49
CA THR A 40 1.87 2.28 -10.21
C THR A 40 0.85 3.39 -10.46
N GLU A 41 -0.39 3.03 -10.77
CA GLU A 41 -1.45 4.03 -10.96
C GLU A 41 -1.80 4.70 -9.64
N VAL A 42 -1.85 3.95 -8.54
CA VAL A 42 -2.10 4.51 -7.21
C VAL A 42 -0.99 5.49 -6.85
N ALA A 43 0.27 5.11 -7.07
CA ALA A 43 1.41 5.99 -6.79
C ALA A 43 1.34 7.26 -7.62
N LYS A 44 1.03 7.14 -8.90
CA LYS A 44 0.90 8.29 -9.79
C LYS A 44 -0.20 9.24 -9.33
N LYS A 45 -1.35 8.68 -8.92
CA LYS A 45 -2.52 9.49 -8.57
C LYS A 45 -2.35 10.22 -7.24
N TYR A 46 -1.79 9.54 -6.23
CA TYR A 46 -1.78 10.07 -4.86
C TYR A 46 -0.42 10.49 -4.34
N PHE A 47 0.68 10.08 -5.01
CA PHE A 47 2.03 10.29 -4.50
C PHE A 47 2.96 10.98 -5.51
N SER A 48 2.41 11.59 -6.54
CA SER A 48 3.22 12.20 -7.61
C SER A 48 4.17 13.29 -7.11
N ASN A 49 3.84 13.94 -5.99
CA ASN A 49 4.66 14.99 -5.40
C ASN A 49 5.64 14.48 -4.35
N GLU A 50 5.61 13.17 -4.07
CA GLU A 50 6.50 12.58 -3.06
C GLU A 50 7.81 12.15 -3.68
N ALA A 51 8.93 12.44 -2.98
CA ALA A 51 10.26 12.06 -3.45
C ALA A 51 10.59 10.61 -3.07
N GLU A 52 10.18 10.18 -1.89
CA GLU A 52 10.52 8.86 -1.36
C GLU A 52 9.26 8.10 -1.01
N VAL A 53 8.97 7.08 -1.81
CA VAL A 53 7.78 6.26 -1.69
C VAL A 53 8.20 4.80 -1.59
N VAL A 54 7.51 4.05 -0.75
CA VAL A 54 7.74 2.61 -0.62
C VAL A 54 6.49 1.86 -1.03
N LEU A 55 6.72 0.65 -1.54
CA LEU A 55 5.65 -0.30 -1.84
C LEU A 55 5.74 -1.41 -0.81
N LEU A 56 4.73 -1.52 0.02
CA LEU A 56 4.62 -2.61 0.98
C LEU A 56 3.97 -3.80 0.31
N VAL A 57 4.58 -4.97 0.43
CA VAL A 57 3.98 -6.23 -0.01
C VAL A 57 3.41 -6.90 1.23
N ILE A 58 2.11 -7.15 1.21
CA ILE A 58 1.37 -7.60 2.38
C ILE A 58 0.81 -8.99 2.14
N GLU A 59 1.02 -9.89 3.10
CA GLU A 59 0.41 -11.21 3.09
C GLU A 59 -0.98 -11.12 3.70
N PRO A 60 -2.06 -11.31 2.91
CA PRO A 60 -3.42 -11.15 3.44
C PRO A 60 -3.73 -12.05 4.62
N ASP A 61 -3.17 -13.26 4.62
CA ASP A 61 -3.43 -14.23 5.70
C ASP A 61 -2.86 -13.78 7.04
N LEU A 62 -1.92 -12.85 7.04
CA LEU A 62 -1.32 -12.33 8.27
C LEU A 62 -1.99 -11.05 8.76
N VAL A 63 -2.87 -10.45 7.95
CA VAL A 63 -3.59 -9.24 8.34
C VAL A 63 -4.66 -9.62 9.36
N LYS A 64 -4.63 -8.96 10.53
CA LYS A 64 -5.57 -9.28 11.61
C LYS A 64 -6.97 -8.71 11.38
N ALA A 65 -7.05 -7.57 10.69
CA ALA A 65 -8.34 -6.95 10.37
C ALA A 65 -8.97 -7.61 9.15
N GLU A 66 -10.24 -7.37 8.96
CA GLU A 66 -10.98 -7.89 7.81
C GLU A 66 -10.56 -7.17 6.54
N ILE A 67 -10.40 -7.92 5.45
CA ILE A 67 -10.09 -7.37 4.13
C ILE A 67 -11.32 -7.58 3.24
N LYS A 68 -11.77 -6.50 2.61
CA LYS A 68 -12.85 -6.57 1.63
C LYS A 68 -12.36 -6.02 0.29
N TYR A 69 -12.74 -6.68 -0.79
CA TYR A 69 -12.40 -6.24 -2.15
C TYR A 69 -13.61 -5.50 -2.70
N GLU A 70 -13.48 -4.19 -2.83
CA GLU A 70 -14.61 -3.32 -3.15
C GLU A 70 -14.38 -2.55 -4.44
N VAL A 71 -15.45 -2.32 -5.19
CA VAL A 71 -15.39 -1.65 -6.49
C VAL A 71 -15.30 -0.14 -6.29
N ALA A 72 -14.31 0.48 -6.95
CA ALA A 72 -14.13 1.92 -6.94
C ALA A 72 -14.85 2.56 -8.13
N SER A 73 -14.81 3.90 -8.18
CA SER A 73 -15.48 4.67 -9.24
C SER A 73 -14.92 4.36 -10.63
N ASN A 74 -13.68 3.89 -10.72
CA ASN A 74 -13.07 3.50 -11.99
C ASN A 74 -13.45 2.09 -12.45
N GLY A 75 -14.32 1.39 -11.69
CA GLY A 75 -14.78 0.05 -12.03
C GLY A 75 -13.86 -1.07 -11.57
N GLN A 76 -12.70 -0.75 -11.02
CA GLN A 76 -11.78 -1.76 -10.52
C GLN A 76 -12.03 -2.06 -9.04
N LYS A 77 -11.70 -3.28 -8.63
CA LYS A 77 -11.78 -3.67 -7.23
C LYS A 77 -10.45 -3.42 -6.55
N TYR A 78 -10.52 -2.87 -5.34
CA TYR A 78 -9.34 -2.63 -4.51
C TYR A 78 -9.53 -3.31 -3.15
N PRO A 79 -8.47 -3.89 -2.58
CA PRO A 79 -8.57 -4.43 -1.22
C PRO A 79 -8.61 -3.30 -0.21
N HIS A 80 -9.56 -3.37 0.71
CA HIS A 80 -9.72 -2.41 1.79
C HIS A 80 -9.58 -3.15 3.11
N ILE A 81 -8.70 -2.66 3.98
CA ILE A 81 -8.48 -3.26 5.29
C ILE A 81 -9.32 -2.51 6.31
N TYR A 82 -10.27 -3.21 6.93
CA TYR A 82 -11.21 -2.61 7.88
C TYR A 82 -10.65 -2.67 9.29
N GLY A 83 -9.57 -1.97 9.51
CA GLY A 83 -8.90 -1.87 10.79
C GLY A 83 -7.45 -1.47 10.60
N VAL A 84 -6.71 -1.49 11.69
CA VAL A 84 -5.28 -1.18 11.68
C VAL A 84 -4.52 -2.27 10.92
N LEU A 85 -3.52 -1.86 10.12
CA LEU A 85 -2.64 -2.83 9.46
C LEU A 85 -1.49 -3.15 10.40
N ASN A 86 -1.42 -4.40 10.83
CA ASN A 86 -0.31 -4.87 11.65
C ASN A 86 0.95 -5.02 10.79
N VAL A 87 2.06 -4.44 11.26
CA VAL A 87 3.31 -4.38 10.49
C VAL A 87 3.86 -5.78 10.19
N ASP A 88 3.60 -6.75 11.06
CA ASP A 88 4.09 -8.12 10.82
C ASP A 88 3.40 -8.83 9.65
N ALA A 89 2.36 -8.24 9.08
CA ALA A 89 1.78 -8.74 7.83
C ALA A 89 2.55 -8.26 6.59
N VAL A 90 3.44 -7.29 6.74
CA VAL A 90 4.27 -6.77 5.64
C VAL A 90 5.46 -7.70 5.48
N VAL A 91 5.51 -8.41 4.35
CA VAL A 91 6.54 -9.42 4.10
C VAL A 91 7.67 -8.92 3.22
N ASN A 92 7.49 -7.77 2.57
CA ASN A 92 8.56 -7.14 1.80
C ASN A 92 8.29 -5.64 1.69
N VAL A 93 9.36 -4.87 1.56
CA VAL A 93 9.29 -3.41 1.38
C VAL A 93 10.21 -3.06 0.23
N ILE A 94 9.66 -2.38 -0.77
CA ILE A 94 10.37 -2.08 -2.01
C ILE A 94 10.41 -0.57 -2.19
N ALA A 95 11.61 -0.02 -2.45
CA ALA A 95 11.72 1.40 -2.79
C ALA A 95 11.05 1.62 -4.15
N PHE A 96 10.02 2.46 -4.18
CA PHE A 96 9.25 2.69 -5.40
C PHE A 96 9.84 3.91 -6.10
N ARG A 97 10.58 3.66 -7.18
CA ARG A 97 11.37 4.68 -7.85
C ARG A 97 10.59 5.37 -8.96
N LYS A 98 10.98 6.62 -9.22
CA LYS A 98 10.51 7.35 -10.40
C LYS A 98 11.56 7.31 -11.49
N GLU A 99 11.13 7.02 -12.71
CA GLU A 99 11.97 7.15 -13.91
C GLU A 99 11.21 8.04 -14.89
N ASN A 100 11.84 9.14 -15.28
CA ASN A 100 11.22 10.13 -16.19
C ASN A 100 9.86 10.62 -15.65
N GLY A 101 9.77 10.80 -14.35
CA GLY A 101 8.57 11.31 -13.70
C GLY A 101 7.48 10.28 -13.45
N ALA A 102 7.71 9.02 -13.78
CA ALA A 102 6.74 7.95 -13.57
C ALA A 102 7.27 6.91 -12.59
N PHE A 103 6.38 6.39 -11.73
CA PHE A 103 6.74 5.30 -10.84
C PHE A 103 6.85 3.99 -11.63
N VAL A 104 7.91 3.23 -11.39
CA VAL A 104 8.15 1.97 -12.07
C VAL A 104 8.45 0.88 -11.05
N LEU A 105 8.00 -0.33 -11.35
CA LEU A 105 8.30 -1.50 -10.54
C LEU A 105 9.69 -2.02 -10.88
N PRO A 106 10.46 -2.51 -9.89
CA PRO A 106 11.75 -3.14 -10.18
C PRO A 106 11.58 -4.33 -11.13
N ALA A 107 12.51 -4.44 -12.10
CA ALA A 107 12.45 -5.51 -13.08
C ALA A 107 12.62 -6.90 -12.47
N THR A 108 13.27 -6.97 -11.32
CA THR A 108 13.56 -8.24 -10.64
C THR A 108 12.58 -8.55 -9.52
N LEU A 109 11.46 -7.85 -9.48
CA LEU A 109 10.47 -8.03 -8.42
C LEU A 109 9.85 -9.43 -8.51
N ASP A 110 9.96 -10.17 -7.42
CA ASP A 110 9.34 -11.48 -7.26
C ASP A 110 8.59 -11.49 -5.93
N TYR A 111 7.26 -11.73 -5.99
CA TYR A 111 6.44 -11.70 -4.80
C TYR A 111 5.33 -12.74 -4.90
N LYS A 112 5.57 -13.86 -4.85
CA LYS A 112 4.54 -14.91 -4.90
C LYS A 112 3.88 -15.11 -3.53
#